data_9e334041ffe1c0cabbb2aa77396e4e42
#
_entry.id   9e334041ffe1c0cabbb2aa77396e4e42
#
_cell.length_a   1.000
_cell.length_b   1.000
_cell.length_c   1.000
_cell.angle_alpha   90.00
_cell.angle_beta   90.00
_cell.angle_gamma   90.00
#
_symmetry.space_group_name_H-M   'P 1'
#
loop_
_entity.id
_entity.type
_entity.pdbx_description
1 polymer ?
#
loop_
_entity_poly.entity_id
_entity_poly.type
_entity_poly.pdbx_seq_one_letter_code
_entity_poly.pdbx_strand_id
1 'polypeptide(L)'
;MRIGELASRSGVSVRSVRYYEEQGLLTSTRSPSGQRHYSDSEVERVAFIQALYAAGLSSRTIAELLPCVDAPSEENSDSALERMALERERLSAHIADLLQTRDTLDALMARARAHREQVVKSTAKAG
;
A
#
# COMPACT_ATOMS: atom_id res chain seq x y z
N MET A 1 -1.20 4.73 26.75
CA MET A 1 -1.92 5.86 26.13
C MET A 1 -3.25 5.43 25.54
N ARG A 2 -4.15 6.34 25.39
CA ARG A 2 -5.44 6.11 24.73
C ARG A 2 -5.31 6.25 23.22
N ILE A 3 -6.34 5.82 22.49
CA ILE A 3 -6.36 5.80 21.02
C ILE A 3 -6.09 7.18 20.39
N GLY A 4 -6.64 8.26 20.97
CA GLY A 4 -6.42 9.61 20.44
C GLY A 4 -4.97 10.06 20.54
N GLU A 5 -4.28 9.71 21.61
CA GLU A 5 -2.86 10.01 21.80
C GLU A 5 -2.01 9.18 20.84
N LEU A 6 -2.31 7.88 20.71
CA LEU A 6 -1.61 7.02 19.74
C LEU A 6 -1.75 7.56 18.31
N ALA A 7 -2.98 7.92 17.91
CA ALA A 7 -3.25 8.49 16.60
C ALA A 7 -2.45 9.79 16.38
N SER A 8 -2.49 10.70 17.35
CA SER A 8 -1.78 11.97 17.28
C SER A 8 -0.26 11.78 17.17
N ARG A 9 0.31 10.94 18.03
CA ARG A 9 1.76 10.68 18.05
C ARG A 9 2.24 9.94 16.80
N SER A 10 1.37 9.13 16.19
CA SER A 10 1.68 8.36 14.99
C SER A 10 1.39 9.10 13.69
N GLY A 11 0.72 10.26 13.77
CA GLY A 11 0.34 11.03 12.58
C GLY A 11 -0.74 10.38 11.74
N VAL A 12 -1.61 9.56 12.35
CA VAL A 12 -2.73 8.90 11.67
C VAL A 12 -4.05 9.29 12.33
N SER A 13 -5.16 8.98 11.68
CA SER A 13 -6.48 9.19 12.26
C SER A 13 -6.82 8.11 13.29
N VAL A 14 -7.71 8.43 14.22
CA VAL A 14 -8.29 7.44 15.13
C VAL A 14 -8.95 6.30 14.36
N ARG A 15 -9.60 6.62 13.24
CA ARG A 15 -10.22 5.63 12.36
C ARG A 15 -9.21 4.62 11.82
N SER A 16 -8.03 5.09 11.42
CA SER A 16 -6.94 4.22 10.96
C SER A 16 -6.46 3.28 12.06
N VAL A 17 -6.28 3.78 13.27
CA VAL A 17 -5.87 2.96 14.42
C VAL A 17 -6.91 1.86 14.69
N ARG A 18 -8.20 2.22 14.68
CA ARG A 18 -9.28 1.24 14.86
C ARG A 18 -9.27 0.18 13.76
N TYR A 19 -9.07 0.60 12.51
CA TYR A 19 -8.97 -0.30 11.38
C TYR A 19 -7.81 -1.28 11.55
N TYR A 20 -6.63 -0.79 11.95
CA TYR A 20 -5.47 -1.67 12.17
C TYR A 20 -5.75 -2.68 13.28
N GLU A 21 -6.42 -2.28 14.33
CA GLU A 21 -6.81 -3.20 15.42
C GLU A 21 -7.82 -4.24 14.93
N GLU A 22 -8.82 -3.85 14.14
CA GLU A 22 -9.79 -4.75 13.53
C GLU A 22 -9.13 -5.78 12.62
N GLN A 23 -8.07 -5.38 11.92
CA GLN A 23 -7.31 -6.28 11.05
C GLN A 23 -6.31 -7.17 11.81
N GLY A 24 -6.25 -7.04 13.13
CA GLY A 24 -5.32 -7.82 13.96
C GLY A 24 -3.87 -7.34 13.89
N LEU A 25 -3.63 -6.13 13.38
CA LEU A 25 -2.29 -5.58 13.22
C LEU A 25 -1.79 -4.85 14.47
N LEU A 26 -2.70 -4.37 15.30
CA LEU A 26 -2.45 -3.71 16.58
C LEU A 26 -3.22 -4.42 17.67
N THR A 27 -2.67 -4.39 18.88
CA THR A 27 -3.35 -4.88 20.07
C THR A 27 -3.45 -3.76 21.10
N SER A 28 -4.52 -3.79 21.87
CA SER A 28 -4.72 -2.92 23.00
C SER A 28 -4.95 -3.75 24.25
N THR A 29 -4.70 -3.15 25.42
CA THR A 29 -5.11 -3.69 26.70
C THR A 29 -6.26 -2.85 27.23
N ARG A 30 -7.16 -3.47 28.00
CA ARG A 30 -8.26 -2.73 28.62
C ARG A 30 -7.90 -2.38 30.07
N SER A 31 -8.20 -1.14 30.46
CA SER A 31 -8.10 -0.71 31.85
C SER A 31 -9.20 -1.39 32.69
N PRO A 32 -9.11 -1.32 34.03
CA PRO A 32 -10.20 -1.82 34.90
C PRO A 32 -11.55 -1.20 34.60
N SER A 33 -11.59 0.02 34.04
CA SER A 33 -12.83 0.70 33.62
C SER A 33 -13.28 0.31 32.21
N GLY A 34 -12.61 -0.62 31.56
CA GLY A 34 -12.96 -1.11 30.22
C GLY A 34 -12.46 -0.27 29.05
N GLN A 35 -11.64 0.75 29.30
CA GLN A 35 -11.07 1.58 28.25
C GLN A 35 -9.85 0.95 27.62
N ARG A 36 -9.68 1.16 26.31
CA ARG A 36 -8.52 0.65 25.56
C ARG A 36 -7.28 1.49 25.85
N HIS A 37 -6.18 0.82 26.13
CA HIS A 37 -4.86 1.42 26.32
C HIS A 37 -3.85 0.80 25.36
N TYR A 38 -2.93 1.62 24.88
CA TYR A 38 -1.86 1.24 23.97
C TYR A 38 -0.51 1.58 24.62
N SER A 39 0.46 0.70 24.46
CA SER A 39 1.82 0.96 24.93
C SER A 39 2.56 1.92 24.00
N ASP A 40 3.64 2.52 24.50
CA ASP A 40 4.45 3.44 23.69
C ASP A 40 5.08 2.77 22.46
N SER A 41 5.36 1.48 22.54
CA SER A 41 5.88 0.71 21.41
C SER A 41 4.92 0.62 20.23
N GLU A 42 3.63 0.85 20.46
CA GLU A 42 2.63 0.85 19.39
C GLU A 42 2.81 2.02 18.41
N VAL A 43 3.47 3.09 18.81
CA VAL A 43 3.80 4.21 17.90
C VAL A 43 4.72 3.73 16.78
N GLU A 44 5.77 2.98 17.14
CA GLU A 44 6.69 2.39 16.15
C GLU A 44 6.00 1.34 15.29
N ARG A 45 5.12 0.56 15.89
CA ARG A 45 4.34 -0.46 15.18
C ARG A 45 3.43 0.17 14.14
N VAL A 46 2.74 1.25 14.47
CA VAL A 46 1.89 2.00 13.51
C VAL A 46 2.74 2.53 12.36
N ALA A 47 3.92 3.07 12.64
CA ALA A 47 4.82 3.55 11.59
C ALA A 47 5.25 2.41 10.65
N PHE A 48 5.55 1.24 11.18
CA PHE A 48 5.89 0.05 10.41
C PHE A 48 4.71 -0.41 9.54
N ILE A 49 3.51 -0.48 10.11
CA ILE A 49 2.29 -0.84 9.39
C ILE A 49 2.05 0.13 8.22
N GLN A 50 2.20 1.43 8.46
CA GLN A 50 2.05 2.43 7.40
C GLN A 50 3.07 2.27 6.28
N ALA A 51 4.33 1.96 6.61
CA ALA A 51 5.36 1.71 5.60
C ALA A 51 5.00 0.51 4.73
N LEU A 52 4.43 -0.55 5.33
CA LEU A 52 4.00 -1.74 4.60
C LEU A 52 2.81 -1.44 3.67
N TYR A 53 1.83 -0.66 4.14
CA TYR A 53 0.73 -0.21 3.28
C TYR A 53 1.24 0.69 2.14
N ALA A 54 2.19 1.57 2.42
CA ALA A 54 2.80 2.42 1.40
C ALA A 54 3.55 1.61 0.32
N ALA A 55 4.03 0.43 0.69
CA ALA A 55 4.64 -0.51 -0.26
C ALA A 55 3.60 -1.31 -1.06
N GLY A 56 2.31 -1.03 -0.88
CA GLY A 56 1.23 -1.68 -1.63
C GLY A 56 0.79 -3.03 -1.08
N LEU A 57 1.19 -3.38 0.14
CA LEU A 57 0.83 -4.66 0.74
C LEU A 57 -0.59 -4.61 1.32
N SER A 58 -1.29 -5.75 1.22
CA SER A 58 -2.61 -5.90 1.83
C SER A 58 -2.52 -6.11 3.34
N SER A 59 -3.61 -5.84 4.06
CA SER A 59 -3.70 -6.11 5.50
C SER A 59 -3.35 -7.56 5.83
N ARG A 60 -3.78 -8.50 5.00
CA ARG A 60 -3.49 -9.93 5.16
C ARG A 60 -1.99 -10.22 5.05
N THR A 61 -1.33 -9.66 4.04
CA THR A 61 0.11 -9.83 3.85
C THR A 61 0.88 -9.17 4.99
N ILE A 62 0.46 -7.99 5.43
CA ILE A 62 1.05 -7.30 6.58
C ILE A 62 0.99 -8.19 7.83
N ALA A 63 -0.17 -8.79 8.11
CA ALA A 63 -0.33 -9.71 9.23
C ALA A 63 0.63 -10.90 9.16
N GLU A 64 0.92 -11.40 7.97
CA GLU A 64 1.86 -12.49 7.76
C GLU A 64 3.32 -12.08 8.00
N LEU A 65 3.65 -10.79 7.92
CA LEU A 65 4.99 -10.25 8.12
C LEU A 65 5.27 -9.88 9.58
N LEU A 66 4.25 -9.66 10.39
CA LEU A 66 4.41 -9.23 11.78
C LEU A 66 5.18 -10.21 12.67
N PRO A 67 5.16 -11.54 12.46
CA PRO A 67 5.97 -12.45 13.25
C PRO A 67 7.47 -12.13 13.26
N CYS A 68 8.02 -11.53 12.20
CA CYS A 68 9.43 -11.13 12.16
C CYS A 68 9.74 -10.01 13.18
N VAL A 69 8.74 -9.22 13.58
CA VAL A 69 8.85 -8.18 14.61
C VAL A 69 8.47 -8.72 15.99
N ASP A 70 7.37 -9.47 16.07
CA ASP A 70 6.79 -9.95 17.33
C ASP A 70 7.60 -11.10 17.94
N ALA A 71 8.17 -11.96 17.11
CA ALA A 71 8.96 -13.11 17.52
C ALA A 71 10.19 -13.21 16.61
N PRO A 72 11.18 -12.32 16.77
CA PRO A 72 12.35 -12.29 15.90
C PRO A 72 13.12 -13.61 15.93
N SER A 73 13.39 -14.15 14.74
CA SER A 73 14.21 -15.33 14.55
C SER A 73 14.75 -15.32 13.12
N GLU A 74 15.79 -16.13 12.87
CA GLU A 74 16.31 -16.28 11.50
C GLU A 74 15.22 -16.82 10.58
N GLU A 75 14.45 -17.81 11.03
CA GLU A 75 13.35 -18.40 10.26
C GLU A 75 12.27 -17.38 9.93
N ASN A 76 11.83 -16.58 10.91
CA ASN A 76 10.80 -15.55 10.69
C ASN A 76 11.31 -14.44 9.77
N SER A 77 12.59 -14.06 9.86
CA SER A 77 13.20 -13.08 8.97
C SER A 77 13.29 -13.61 7.55
N ASP A 78 13.69 -14.85 7.36
CA ASP A 78 13.76 -15.49 6.05
C ASP A 78 12.39 -15.60 5.41
N SER A 79 11.38 -16.01 6.18
CA SER A 79 9.98 -16.09 5.70
C SER A 79 9.45 -14.72 5.27
N ALA A 80 9.73 -13.67 6.04
CA ALA A 80 9.34 -12.31 5.71
C ALA A 80 10.00 -11.82 4.42
N LEU A 81 11.31 -12.07 4.26
CA LEU A 81 12.04 -11.69 3.05
C LEU A 81 11.54 -12.42 1.83
N GLU A 82 11.23 -13.72 1.93
CA GLU A 82 10.65 -14.50 0.85
C GLU A 82 9.29 -13.94 0.44
N ARG A 83 8.44 -13.59 1.41
CA ARG A 83 7.13 -13.01 1.15
C ARG A 83 7.25 -11.65 0.46
N MET A 84 8.15 -10.79 0.93
CA MET A 84 8.41 -9.49 0.32
C MET A 84 8.95 -9.65 -1.11
N ALA A 85 9.81 -10.63 -1.36
CA ALA A 85 10.33 -10.91 -2.69
C ALA A 85 9.21 -11.30 -3.65
N LEU A 86 8.26 -12.14 -3.21
CA LEU A 86 7.08 -12.51 -4.02
C LEU A 86 6.23 -11.28 -4.35
N GLU A 87 5.98 -10.43 -3.38
CA GLU A 87 5.20 -9.20 -3.60
C GLU A 87 5.93 -8.25 -4.57
N ARG A 88 7.26 -8.16 -4.46
CA ARG A 88 8.06 -7.36 -5.39
C ARG A 88 7.96 -7.90 -6.81
N GLU A 89 8.00 -9.22 -6.99
CA GLU A 89 7.84 -9.85 -8.32
C GLU A 89 6.47 -9.56 -8.92
N ARG A 90 5.40 -9.64 -8.12
CA ARG A 90 4.05 -9.28 -8.57
C ARG A 90 3.97 -7.82 -8.99
N LEU A 91 4.58 -6.92 -8.22
CA LEU A 91 4.63 -5.51 -8.54
C LEU A 91 5.40 -5.25 -9.83
N SER A 92 6.54 -5.92 -10.03
CA SER A 92 7.34 -5.82 -11.25
C SER A 92 6.56 -6.27 -12.48
N ALA A 93 5.80 -7.36 -12.37
CA ALA A 93 4.94 -7.84 -13.46
C ALA A 93 3.84 -6.82 -13.77
N HIS A 94 3.23 -6.23 -12.75
CA HIS A 94 2.19 -5.21 -12.92
C HIS A 94 2.76 -3.94 -13.58
N ILE A 95 3.95 -3.52 -13.21
CA ILE A 95 4.65 -2.40 -13.87
C ILE A 95 4.86 -2.70 -15.34
N ALA A 96 5.33 -3.91 -15.68
CA ALA A 96 5.54 -4.33 -17.07
C ALA A 96 4.23 -4.27 -17.86
N ASP A 97 3.14 -4.75 -17.27
CA ASP A 97 1.81 -4.70 -17.91
C ASP A 97 1.35 -3.27 -18.15
N LEU A 98 1.54 -2.38 -17.18
CA LEU A 98 1.19 -0.97 -17.32
C LEU A 98 2.03 -0.27 -18.39
N LEU A 99 3.31 -0.59 -18.50
CA LEU A 99 4.17 -0.06 -19.55
C LEU A 99 3.68 -0.48 -20.92
N GLN A 100 3.28 -1.74 -21.08
CA GLN A 100 2.73 -2.25 -22.32
C GLN A 100 1.39 -1.56 -22.66
N THR A 101 0.54 -1.37 -21.69
CA THR A 101 -0.72 -0.64 -21.84
C THR A 101 -0.47 0.80 -22.30
N ARG A 102 0.51 1.47 -21.72
CA ARG A 102 0.91 2.81 -22.14
C ARG A 102 1.41 2.83 -23.59
N ASP A 103 2.24 1.86 -23.96
CA ASP A 103 2.75 1.75 -25.33
C ASP A 103 1.61 1.56 -26.34
N THR A 104 0.61 0.76 -25.98
CA THR A 104 -0.59 0.57 -26.80
C THR A 104 -1.35 1.88 -26.97
N LEU A 105 -1.50 2.65 -25.89
CA LEU A 105 -2.14 3.96 -25.94
C LEU A 105 -1.36 4.94 -26.82
N ASP A 106 -0.03 4.95 -26.70
CA ASP A 106 0.84 5.77 -27.54
C ASP A 106 0.65 5.48 -29.03
N ALA A 107 0.55 4.19 -29.40
CA ALA A 107 0.29 3.78 -30.76
C ALA A 107 -1.08 4.26 -31.26
N LEU A 108 -2.11 4.18 -30.42
CA LEU A 108 -3.45 4.70 -30.73
C LEU A 108 -3.44 6.21 -30.91
N MET A 109 -2.71 6.94 -30.07
CA MET A 109 -2.55 8.39 -30.19
C MET A 109 -1.85 8.77 -31.49
N ALA A 110 -0.84 8.04 -31.89
CA ALA A 110 -0.15 8.26 -33.18
C ALA A 110 -1.10 8.09 -34.34
N ARG A 111 -1.93 7.06 -34.33
CA ARG A 111 -2.96 6.83 -35.36
C ARG A 111 -4.01 7.93 -35.37
N ALA A 112 -4.44 8.39 -34.20
CA ALA A 112 -5.42 9.46 -34.07
C ALA A 112 -4.87 10.79 -34.62
N ARG A 113 -3.59 11.08 -34.36
CA ARG A 113 -2.91 12.28 -34.89
C ARG A 113 -2.81 12.24 -36.41
N ALA A 114 -2.44 11.08 -36.98
CA ALA A 114 -2.36 10.89 -38.41
C ALA A 114 -3.75 11.07 -39.07
N HIS A 115 -4.79 10.52 -38.46
CA HIS A 115 -6.15 10.70 -38.92
C HIS A 115 -6.59 12.16 -38.87
N ARG A 116 -6.28 12.85 -37.77
CA ARG A 116 -6.58 14.30 -37.63
C ARG A 116 -5.90 15.13 -38.72
N GLU A 117 -4.64 14.84 -39.05
CA GLU A 117 -3.92 15.51 -40.13
C GLU A 117 -4.61 15.30 -41.48
N GLN A 118 -5.06 14.11 -41.78
CA GLN A 118 -5.82 13.83 -43.00
C GLN A 118 -7.14 14.61 -43.06
N VAL A 119 -7.85 14.65 -41.94
CA VAL A 119 -9.12 15.43 -41.83
C VAL A 119 -8.86 16.90 -42.09
N VAL A 120 -7.82 17.47 -41.50
CA VAL A 120 -7.42 18.89 -41.69
C VAL A 120 -7.05 19.15 -43.14
N LYS A 121 -6.28 18.27 -43.79
CA LYS A 121 -5.92 18.41 -45.22
C LYS A 121 -7.14 18.32 -46.13
N SER A 122 -8.04 17.38 -45.86
CA SER A 122 -9.30 17.25 -46.65
C SER A 122 -10.16 18.49 -46.53
N THR A 123 -10.28 19.07 -45.32
CA THR A 123 -11.06 20.29 -45.09
C THR A 123 -10.41 21.48 -45.83
N ALA A 124 -9.08 21.59 -45.77
CA ALA A 124 -8.36 22.65 -46.47
C ALA A 124 -8.49 22.56 -47.99
N LYS A 125 -8.54 21.35 -48.57
CA LYS A 125 -8.73 21.14 -49.99
C LYS A 125 -10.20 21.40 -50.45
N ALA A 126 -11.15 21.16 -49.58
CA ALA A 126 -12.58 21.39 -49.87
C ALA A 126 -12.99 22.85 -49.76
N GLY A 127 -12.20 23.65 -49.10
CA GLY A 127 -12.36 25.10 -48.99
C GLY A 127 -11.56 25.80 -50.06
#